data_f26fdcb6941fa93ba81c5fb28f0bec7e
#
_entry.id   f26fdcb6941fa93ba81c5fb28f0bec7e
#
_cell.length_a   1.000
_cell.length_b   1.000
_cell.length_c   1.000
_cell.angle_alpha   90.00
_cell.angle_beta   90.00
_cell.angle_gamma   90.00
#
_symmetry.space_group_name_H-M   'P 1'
#
loop_
_entity.id
_entity.type
_entity.pdbx_description
1 polymer ?
#
loop_
_entity_poly.entity_id
_entity_poly.type
_entity_poly.pdbx_seq_one_letter_code
_entity_poly.pdbx_strand_id
1 'polypeptide(L)'
;TLAHVIKTMQDTLPADPWHTFYAAPAWLTFLIGKGALGQKTRAGIYRKEGKAIHVIDLAKQDYRPSAGEVDAEVAAILKIRNPAEKFEKLRAHASPQAQFLWAIFRDIFHYCAVHLAEIAHCARDVDIAIRWGFGWKLGPFELWQAAGWQQVAGWIAEDIAAGKAMAKAALPRWVTDGRSGVHAPEGSFSA
;
A
#
# COMPACT_ATOMS: atom_id res chain seq x y z
N THR A 1 -1.57 3.37 -19.17
CA THR A 1 -0.55 2.70 -18.33
C THR A 1 -1.20 1.86 -17.23
N LEU A 2 -1.99 2.43 -16.29
CA LEU A 2 -2.55 1.69 -15.15
C LEU A 2 -3.37 0.45 -15.59
N ALA A 3 -4.33 0.61 -16.50
CA ALA A 3 -5.14 -0.51 -16.99
C ALA A 3 -4.30 -1.62 -17.65
N HIS A 4 -3.20 -1.25 -18.33
CA HIS A 4 -2.28 -2.22 -18.91
C HIS A 4 -1.51 -3.00 -17.85
N VAL A 5 -1.03 -2.32 -16.80
CA VAL A 5 -0.37 -2.98 -15.66
C VAL A 5 -1.33 -3.96 -14.97
N ILE A 6 -2.56 -3.52 -14.66
CA ILE A 6 -3.59 -4.38 -14.06
C ILE A 6 -3.83 -5.62 -14.93
N LYS A 7 -4.00 -5.43 -16.25
CA LYS A 7 -4.22 -6.55 -17.17
C LYS A 7 -3.02 -7.51 -17.20
N THR A 8 -1.80 -6.98 -17.22
CA THR A 8 -0.59 -7.81 -17.17
C THR A 8 -0.56 -8.65 -15.89
N MET A 9 -0.81 -8.05 -14.73
CA MET A 9 -0.87 -8.79 -13.46
C MET A 9 -1.97 -9.85 -13.48
N GLN A 10 -3.15 -9.51 -13.99
CA GLN A 10 -4.26 -10.44 -14.12
C GLN A 10 -3.90 -11.66 -14.99
N ASP A 11 -3.24 -11.43 -16.12
CA ASP A 11 -2.93 -12.48 -17.10
C ASP A 11 -1.74 -13.36 -16.64
N THR A 12 -0.78 -12.78 -15.93
CA THR A 12 0.50 -13.44 -15.61
C THR A 12 0.60 -13.99 -14.18
N LEU A 13 -0.31 -13.59 -13.28
CA LEU A 13 -0.29 -13.97 -11.87
C LEU A 13 -1.60 -14.67 -11.44
N PRO A 14 -2.04 -15.76 -12.11
CA PRO A 14 -3.33 -16.40 -11.82
C PRO A 14 -3.39 -17.07 -10.45
N ALA A 15 -2.25 -17.47 -9.90
CA ALA A 15 -2.15 -18.15 -8.60
C ALA A 15 -1.83 -17.19 -7.43
N ASP A 16 -1.66 -15.90 -7.70
CA ASP A 16 -1.37 -14.91 -6.67
C ASP A 16 -2.57 -14.75 -5.72
N PRO A 17 -2.37 -14.78 -4.38
CA PRO A 17 -3.45 -14.56 -3.41
C PRO A 17 -4.20 -13.23 -3.57
N TRP A 18 -3.61 -12.23 -4.21
CA TRP A 18 -4.23 -10.94 -4.53
C TRP A 18 -4.88 -10.89 -5.91
N HIS A 19 -4.88 -11.99 -6.67
CA HIS A 19 -5.38 -12.03 -8.04
C HIS A 19 -6.78 -11.42 -8.23
N THR A 20 -7.68 -11.59 -7.26
CA THR A 20 -9.03 -11.02 -7.33
C THR A 20 -9.06 -9.49 -7.42
N PHE A 21 -7.98 -8.82 -7.03
CA PHE A 21 -7.82 -7.37 -7.13
C PHE A 21 -7.19 -6.92 -8.45
N TYR A 22 -6.70 -7.85 -9.27
CA TYR A 22 -6.12 -7.54 -10.58
C TYR A 22 -7.22 -7.45 -11.65
N ALA A 23 -8.28 -6.73 -11.35
CA ALA A 23 -9.36 -6.40 -12.26
C ALA A 23 -9.49 -4.89 -12.38
N ALA A 24 -9.63 -4.39 -13.60
CA ALA A 24 -9.82 -2.95 -13.80
C ALA A 24 -11.14 -2.51 -13.15
N PRO A 25 -11.11 -1.60 -12.17
CA PRO A 25 -12.34 -1.14 -11.53
C PRO A 25 -13.21 -0.35 -12.51
N ALA A 26 -14.52 -0.36 -12.29
CA ALA A 26 -15.49 0.28 -13.18
C ALA A 26 -15.20 1.76 -13.45
N TRP A 27 -14.72 2.50 -12.43
CA TRP A 27 -14.35 3.91 -12.59
C TRP A 27 -13.17 4.10 -13.57
N LEU A 28 -12.21 3.16 -13.61
CA LEU A 28 -11.08 3.23 -14.54
C LEU A 28 -11.56 2.99 -15.98
N THR A 29 -12.41 1.98 -16.19
CA THR A 29 -13.04 1.70 -17.48
C THR A 29 -13.87 2.90 -17.97
N PHE A 30 -14.63 3.52 -17.08
CA PHE A 30 -15.37 4.74 -17.35
C PHE A 30 -14.46 5.89 -17.81
N LEU A 31 -13.37 6.17 -17.09
CA LEU A 31 -12.41 7.23 -17.48
C LEU A 31 -11.79 6.96 -18.86
N ILE A 32 -11.43 5.70 -19.14
CA ILE A 32 -10.89 5.29 -20.43
C ILE A 32 -11.92 5.54 -21.54
N GLY A 33 -13.17 5.14 -21.33
CA GLY A 33 -14.27 5.37 -22.29
C GLY A 33 -14.57 6.85 -22.57
N LYS A 34 -14.30 7.73 -21.58
CA LYS A 34 -14.37 9.18 -21.73
C LYS A 34 -13.13 9.82 -22.35
N GLY A 35 -12.10 9.05 -22.68
CA GLY A 35 -10.82 9.56 -23.18
C GLY A 35 -9.99 10.29 -22.12
N ALA A 36 -10.36 10.17 -20.84
CA ALA A 36 -9.64 10.78 -19.72
C ALA A 36 -8.45 9.91 -19.28
N LEU A 37 -7.39 9.90 -20.10
CA LEU A 37 -6.25 8.98 -20.01
C LEU A 37 -5.11 9.52 -19.13
N GLY A 38 -5.28 10.67 -18.51
CA GLY A 38 -4.30 11.30 -17.65
C GLY A 38 -3.73 12.60 -18.25
N GLN A 39 -2.49 12.90 -17.91
CA GLN A 39 -1.88 14.19 -18.24
C GLN A 39 -1.86 14.52 -19.74
N LYS A 40 -1.64 13.52 -20.59
CA LYS A 40 -1.62 13.68 -22.05
C LYS A 40 -2.95 14.18 -22.62
N THR A 41 -4.06 13.79 -22.00
CA THR A 41 -5.42 14.21 -22.40
C THR A 41 -5.97 15.31 -21.50
N ARG A 42 -5.14 15.88 -20.61
CA ARG A 42 -5.50 16.91 -19.63
C ARG A 42 -6.61 16.50 -18.65
N ALA A 43 -7.01 15.25 -18.64
CA ALA A 43 -8.00 14.68 -17.74
C ALA A 43 -7.67 13.23 -17.42
N GLY A 44 -7.91 12.80 -16.17
CA GLY A 44 -7.71 11.46 -15.67
C GLY A 44 -8.44 11.34 -14.32
N ILE A 45 -7.84 10.75 -13.30
CA ILE A 45 -8.35 10.78 -11.93
C ILE A 45 -8.47 12.23 -11.45
N TYR A 46 -7.51 13.06 -11.83
CA TYR A 46 -7.54 14.51 -11.61
C TYR A 46 -7.67 15.24 -12.93
N ARG A 47 -8.34 16.40 -12.89
CA ARG A 47 -8.48 17.35 -14.00
C ARG A 47 -8.20 18.76 -13.49
N LYS A 48 -7.40 19.52 -14.23
CA LYS A 48 -7.14 20.91 -13.91
C LYS A 48 -8.11 21.80 -14.70
N GLU A 49 -8.83 22.67 -14.01
CA GLU A 49 -9.71 23.69 -14.58
C GLU A 49 -9.24 25.06 -14.10
N GLY A 50 -8.62 25.82 -14.98
CA GLY A 50 -7.97 27.08 -14.62
C GLY A 50 -6.88 26.86 -13.56
N LYS A 51 -7.08 27.42 -12.36
CA LYS A 51 -6.18 27.22 -11.20
C LYS A 51 -6.63 26.12 -10.25
N ALA A 52 -7.86 25.62 -10.40
CA ALA A 52 -8.44 24.61 -9.53
C ALA A 52 -8.12 23.19 -10.00
N ILE A 53 -7.89 22.30 -9.05
CA ILE A 53 -7.76 20.87 -9.31
C ILE A 53 -9.07 20.21 -8.92
N HIS A 54 -9.62 19.43 -9.84
CA HIS A 54 -10.80 18.61 -9.64
C HIS A 54 -10.39 17.14 -9.58
N VAL A 55 -11.14 16.35 -8.82
CA VAL A 55 -10.96 14.88 -8.71
C VAL A 55 -12.26 14.21 -9.12
N ILE A 56 -12.17 13.04 -9.72
CA ILE A 56 -13.34 12.23 -10.05
C ILE A 56 -14.09 11.81 -8.78
N ASP A 57 -15.40 12.09 -8.73
CA ASP A 57 -16.31 11.52 -7.76
C ASP A 57 -16.77 10.16 -8.29
N LEU A 58 -16.38 9.09 -7.60
CA LEU A 58 -16.62 7.71 -8.08
C LEU A 58 -18.10 7.35 -8.08
N ALA A 59 -18.90 7.93 -7.19
CA ALA A 59 -20.34 7.67 -7.11
C ALA A 59 -21.11 8.42 -8.19
N LYS A 60 -20.73 9.67 -8.45
CA LYS A 60 -21.40 10.54 -9.44
C LYS A 60 -20.85 10.34 -10.85
N GLN A 61 -19.67 9.72 -10.99
CA GLN A 61 -18.95 9.59 -12.25
C GLN A 61 -18.72 10.94 -12.94
N ASP A 62 -18.48 11.98 -12.15
CA ASP A 62 -18.19 13.34 -12.60
C ASP A 62 -17.12 13.98 -11.72
N TYR A 63 -16.58 15.13 -12.16
CA TYR A 63 -15.54 15.81 -11.44
C TYR A 63 -16.11 16.75 -10.37
N ARG A 64 -15.48 16.75 -9.20
CA ARG A 64 -15.73 17.71 -8.12
C ARG A 64 -14.45 18.42 -7.72
N PRO A 65 -14.50 19.60 -7.12
CA PRO A 65 -13.32 20.24 -6.57
C PRO A 65 -12.56 19.29 -5.65
N SER A 66 -11.23 19.23 -5.80
CA SER A 66 -10.37 18.47 -4.91
C SER A 66 -10.23 19.27 -3.61
N ALA A 67 -11.08 18.98 -2.65
CA ALA A 67 -11.00 19.50 -1.29
C ALA A 67 -10.34 18.43 -0.42
N GLY A 68 -9.02 18.39 -0.43
CA GLY A 68 -8.24 17.44 0.37
C GLY A 68 -7.81 18.06 1.68
N GLU A 69 -8.68 18.16 2.66
CA GLU A 69 -8.24 18.46 4.03
C GLU A 69 -7.83 17.16 4.72
N VAL A 70 -6.62 17.18 5.28
CA VAL A 70 -6.16 16.10 6.15
C VAL A 70 -6.76 16.35 7.53
N ASP A 71 -7.37 15.32 8.10
CA ASP A 71 -7.80 15.31 9.49
C ASP A 71 -6.66 15.79 10.38
N ALA A 72 -6.93 16.77 11.27
CA ALA A 72 -5.90 17.40 12.08
C ALA A 72 -5.17 16.40 13.00
N GLU A 73 -5.88 15.41 13.54
CA GLU A 73 -5.30 14.36 14.38
C GLU A 73 -4.43 13.41 13.54
N VAL A 74 -4.89 13.04 12.35
CA VAL A 74 -4.09 12.25 11.41
C VAL A 74 -2.85 13.02 10.97
N ALA A 75 -2.96 14.32 10.69
CA ALA A 75 -1.82 15.16 10.38
C ALA A 75 -0.80 15.23 11.53
N ALA A 76 -1.27 15.23 12.77
CA ALA A 76 -0.41 15.16 13.95
C ALA A 76 0.30 13.81 14.07
N ILE A 77 -0.42 12.70 13.86
CA ILE A 77 0.15 11.34 13.85
C ILE A 77 1.25 11.23 12.78
N LEU A 78 1.03 11.75 11.58
CA LEU A 78 2.01 11.68 10.49
C LEU A 78 3.32 12.41 10.80
N LYS A 79 3.32 13.40 11.70
CA LYS A 79 4.51 14.12 12.16
C LYS A 79 5.34 13.36 13.20
N ILE A 80 4.77 12.29 13.80
CA ILE A 80 5.51 11.47 14.78
C ILE A 80 6.72 10.85 14.09
N ARG A 81 7.89 10.99 14.72
CA ARG A 81 9.15 10.48 14.15
C ARG A 81 9.36 8.99 14.41
N ASN A 82 8.91 8.51 15.58
CA ASN A 82 9.02 7.11 15.95
C ASN A 82 8.02 6.26 15.16
N PRO A 83 8.46 5.31 14.30
CA PRO A 83 7.56 4.50 13.51
C PRO A 83 6.63 3.62 14.34
N ALA A 84 7.10 3.05 15.45
CA ALA A 84 6.28 2.20 16.31
C ALA A 84 5.08 2.98 16.88
N GLU A 85 5.32 4.14 17.47
CA GLU A 85 4.25 5.02 17.98
C GLU A 85 3.32 5.48 16.86
N LYS A 86 3.88 5.83 15.68
CA LYS A 86 3.08 6.26 14.53
C LYS A 86 2.11 5.19 14.08
N PHE A 87 2.57 3.95 13.88
CA PHE A 87 1.72 2.85 13.40
C PHE A 87 0.70 2.41 14.44
N GLU A 88 1.07 2.40 15.72
CA GLU A 88 0.14 2.15 16.82
C GLU A 88 -1.02 3.14 16.79
N LYS A 89 -0.73 4.45 16.69
CA LYS A 89 -1.75 5.49 16.63
C LYS A 89 -2.58 5.43 15.35
N LEU A 90 -1.97 5.20 14.19
CA LEU A 90 -2.72 5.05 12.93
C LEU A 90 -3.71 3.89 13.01
N ARG A 91 -3.27 2.74 13.54
CA ARG A 91 -4.13 1.56 13.65
C ARG A 91 -5.28 1.76 14.64
N ALA A 92 -5.00 2.41 15.78
CA ALA A 92 -6.00 2.66 16.83
C ALA A 92 -7.00 3.76 16.49
N HIS A 93 -6.66 4.67 15.58
CA HIS A 93 -7.48 5.84 15.29
C HIS A 93 -8.67 5.50 14.39
N ALA A 94 -9.87 5.94 14.78
CA ALA A 94 -11.12 5.60 14.08
C ALA A 94 -11.34 6.38 12.77
N SER A 95 -10.58 7.45 12.50
CA SER A 95 -10.71 8.23 11.26
C SER A 95 -10.52 7.36 10.03
N PRO A 96 -11.39 7.48 9.00
CA PRO A 96 -11.20 6.78 7.73
C PRO A 96 -9.85 7.02 7.08
N GLN A 97 -9.27 8.21 7.26
CA GLN A 97 -7.93 8.53 6.72
C GLN A 97 -6.83 7.72 7.42
N ALA A 98 -6.89 7.59 8.76
CA ALA A 98 -5.93 6.77 9.50
C ALA A 98 -6.06 5.29 9.15
N GLN A 99 -7.29 4.79 9.08
CA GLN A 99 -7.57 3.40 8.70
C GLN A 99 -7.12 3.09 7.25
N PHE A 100 -7.28 4.03 6.34
CA PHE A 100 -6.78 3.93 4.97
C PHE A 100 -5.24 3.84 4.94
N LEU A 101 -4.56 4.70 5.68
CA LEU A 101 -3.09 4.67 5.76
C LEU A 101 -2.58 3.36 6.37
N TRP A 102 -3.19 2.91 7.46
CA TRP A 102 -2.85 1.60 8.04
C TRP A 102 -3.06 0.47 7.03
N ALA A 103 -4.21 0.43 6.36
CA ALA A 103 -4.52 -0.60 5.38
C ALA A 103 -3.48 -0.68 4.25
N ILE A 104 -3.03 0.47 3.71
CA ILE A 104 -1.97 0.50 2.68
C ILE A 104 -0.69 -0.16 3.19
N PHE A 105 -0.19 0.25 4.35
CA PHE A 105 1.07 -0.29 4.87
C PHE A 105 0.93 -1.77 5.27
N ARG A 106 -0.17 -2.15 5.91
CA ARG A 106 -0.49 -3.54 6.23
C ARG A 106 -0.40 -4.43 4.99
N ASP A 107 -1.09 -4.05 3.92
CA ASP A 107 -1.15 -4.88 2.73
C ASP A 107 0.17 -4.88 1.94
N ILE A 108 0.94 -3.79 1.97
CA ILE A 108 2.30 -3.76 1.43
C ILE A 108 3.22 -4.72 2.20
N PHE A 109 3.22 -4.66 3.53
CA PHE A 109 4.03 -5.55 4.38
C PHE A 109 3.64 -7.01 4.16
N HIS A 110 2.34 -7.29 4.16
CA HIS A 110 1.80 -8.61 3.92
C HIS A 110 2.22 -9.17 2.56
N TYR A 111 2.04 -8.41 1.48
CA TYR A 111 2.44 -8.80 0.13
C TYR A 111 3.95 -9.08 0.04
N CYS A 112 4.78 -8.15 0.53
CA CYS A 112 6.23 -8.32 0.52
C CYS A 112 6.68 -9.57 1.30
N ALA A 113 6.03 -9.88 2.44
CA ALA A 113 6.36 -11.06 3.21
C ALA A 113 5.99 -12.36 2.49
N VAL A 114 4.79 -12.43 1.90
CA VAL A 114 4.31 -13.63 1.22
C VAL A 114 5.16 -13.95 -0.01
N HIS A 115 5.57 -12.93 -0.75
CA HIS A 115 6.25 -13.10 -2.03
C HIS A 115 7.78 -12.92 -1.97
N LEU A 116 8.39 -12.71 -0.80
CA LEU A 116 9.82 -12.41 -0.72
C LEU A 116 10.69 -13.37 -1.54
N ALA A 117 10.47 -14.68 -1.38
CA ALA A 117 11.26 -15.70 -2.06
C ALA A 117 11.12 -15.70 -3.59
N GLU A 118 10.02 -15.15 -4.10
CA GLU A 118 9.71 -15.12 -5.53
C GLU A 118 10.22 -13.85 -6.20
N ILE A 119 10.22 -12.72 -5.48
CA ILE A 119 10.47 -11.39 -6.05
C ILE A 119 11.87 -10.86 -5.79
N ALA A 120 12.62 -11.42 -4.83
CA ALA A 120 13.93 -10.91 -4.44
C ALA A 120 14.82 -12.00 -3.82
N HIS A 121 16.14 -11.78 -3.84
CA HIS A 121 17.08 -12.67 -3.16
C HIS A 121 17.04 -12.48 -1.64
N CYS A 122 16.79 -11.26 -1.17
CA CYS A 122 16.67 -10.95 0.25
C CYS A 122 15.78 -9.74 0.49
N ALA A 123 15.40 -9.52 1.76
CA ALA A 123 14.53 -8.39 2.16
C ALA A 123 15.12 -7.02 1.77
N ARG A 124 16.45 -6.87 1.78
CA ARG A 124 17.11 -5.62 1.39
C ARG A 124 16.88 -5.25 -0.07
N ASP A 125 16.77 -6.22 -0.96
CA ASP A 125 16.56 -5.95 -2.39
C ASP A 125 15.18 -5.33 -2.60
N VAL A 126 14.16 -5.80 -1.88
CA VAL A 126 12.81 -5.21 -1.89
C VAL A 126 12.85 -3.77 -1.38
N ASP A 127 13.54 -3.54 -0.26
CA ASP A 127 13.64 -2.21 0.33
C ASP A 127 14.33 -1.22 -0.60
N ILE A 128 15.45 -1.63 -1.21
CA ILE A 128 16.18 -0.79 -2.16
C ILE A 128 15.34 -0.50 -3.40
N ALA A 129 14.63 -1.50 -3.95
CA ALA A 129 13.76 -1.31 -5.10
C ALA A 129 12.65 -0.26 -4.83
N ILE A 130 12.01 -0.33 -3.66
CA ILE A 130 10.98 0.65 -3.27
C ILE A 130 11.58 2.02 -2.99
N ARG A 131 12.72 2.10 -2.30
CA ARG A 131 13.40 3.37 -2.02
C ARG A 131 13.82 4.08 -3.31
N TRP A 132 14.38 3.37 -4.26
CA TRP A 132 14.85 3.95 -5.52
C TRP A 132 13.72 4.16 -6.53
N GLY A 133 12.77 3.24 -6.61
CA GLY A 133 11.65 3.33 -7.56
C GLY A 133 10.59 4.36 -7.18
N PHE A 134 10.35 4.55 -5.88
CA PHE A 134 9.27 5.41 -5.38
C PHE A 134 9.75 6.56 -4.48
N GLY A 135 11.06 6.68 -4.23
CA GLY A 135 11.63 7.75 -3.41
C GLY A 135 11.31 7.63 -1.92
N TRP A 136 11.00 6.44 -1.42
CA TRP A 136 10.76 6.22 -0.01
C TRP A 136 12.06 6.38 0.80
N LYS A 137 11.95 6.87 2.04
CA LYS A 137 13.11 6.97 2.96
C LYS A 137 13.53 5.62 3.52
N LEU A 138 12.57 4.78 3.83
CA LEU A 138 12.73 3.41 4.29
C LEU A 138 11.93 2.50 3.38
N GLY A 139 12.45 1.33 3.05
CA GLY A 139 11.70 0.31 2.34
C GLY A 139 10.68 -0.40 3.23
N PRO A 140 9.85 -1.29 2.68
CA PRO A 140 8.80 -1.97 3.42
C PRO A 140 9.29 -2.72 4.66
N PHE A 141 10.34 -3.50 4.54
CA PHE A 141 10.90 -4.30 5.64
C PHE A 141 11.66 -3.44 6.65
N GLU A 142 12.44 -2.45 6.19
CA GLU A 142 13.08 -1.46 7.07
C GLU A 142 12.03 -0.73 7.92
N LEU A 143 10.92 -0.32 7.31
CA LEU A 143 9.85 0.39 7.99
C LEU A 143 9.10 -0.51 8.97
N TRP A 144 8.80 -1.75 8.56
CA TRP A 144 8.16 -2.75 9.44
C TRP A 144 9.02 -3.05 10.66
N GLN A 145 10.31 -3.30 10.47
CA GLN A 145 11.25 -3.54 11.57
C GLN A 145 11.33 -2.34 12.51
N ALA A 146 11.41 -1.11 11.98
CA ALA A 146 11.42 0.11 12.78
C ALA A 146 10.09 0.37 13.52
N ALA A 147 8.99 -0.16 13.02
CA ALA A 147 7.65 -0.08 13.64
C ALA A 147 7.41 -1.13 14.72
N GLY A 148 8.34 -2.08 14.90
CA GLY A 148 8.19 -3.18 15.85
C GLY A 148 7.70 -4.45 15.18
N TRP A 149 8.63 -5.29 14.74
CA TRP A 149 8.40 -6.45 13.88
C TRP A 149 7.27 -7.35 14.36
N GLN A 150 7.38 -7.90 15.58
CA GLN A 150 6.41 -8.86 16.10
C GLN A 150 5.03 -8.24 16.38
N GLN A 151 5.00 -7.01 16.85
CA GLN A 151 3.75 -6.30 17.10
C GLN A 151 2.98 -6.07 15.80
N VAL A 152 3.66 -5.58 14.76
CA VAL A 152 3.04 -5.34 13.46
C VAL A 152 2.63 -6.66 12.79
N ALA A 153 3.44 -7.72 12.92
CA ALA A 153 3.07 -9.06 12.46
C ALA A 153 1.78 -9.57 13.12
N GLY A 154 1.65 -9.37 14.42
CA GLY A 154 0.42 -9.69 15.16
C GLY A 154 -0.78 -8.92 14.64
N TRP A 155 -0.65 -7.62 14.41
CA TRP A 155 -1.73 -6.78 13.86
C TRP A 155 -2.14 -7.20 12.45
N ILE A 156 -1.18 -7.58 11.60
CA ILE A 156 -1.46 -8.09 10.26
C ILE A 156 -2.25 -9.40 10.36
N ALA A 157 -1.81 -10.33 11.22
CA ALA A 157 -2.49 -11.61 11.42
C ALA A 157 -3.93 -11.43 11.95
N GLU A 158 -4.14 -10.53 12.90
CA GLU A 158 -5.48 -10.16 13.39
C GLU A 158 -6.37 -9.61 12.26
N ASP A 159 -5.84 -8.73 11.43
CA ASP A 159 -6.59 -8.13 10.33
C ASP A 159 -6.87 -9.14 9.21
N ILE A 160 -5.98 -10.10 8.94
CA ILE A 160 -6.24 -11.24 8.05
C ILE A 160 -7.40 -12.09 8.59
N ALA A 161 -7.35 -12.46 9.87
CA ALA A 161 -8.39 -13.25 10.51
C ALA A 161 -9.74 -12.53 10.54
N ALA A 162 -9.74 -11.21 10.72
CA ALA A 162 -10.92 -10.35 10.69
C ALA A 162 -11.45 -10.05 9.26
N GLY A 163 -10.77 -10.52 8.21
CA GLY A 163 -11.15 -10.26 6.81
C GLY A 163 -10.94 -8.80 6.37
N LYS A 164 -10.09 -8.06 7.06
CA LYS A 164 -9.76 -6.66 6.73
C LYS A 164 -8.60 -6.54 5.74
N ALA A 165 -7.70 -7.53 5.69
CA ALA A 165 -6.60 -7.57 4.73
C ALA A 165 -7.12 -7.91 3.32
N MET A 166 -6.43 -7.43 2.29
CA MET A 166 -6.80 -7.70 0.90
C MET A 166 -6.74 -9.20 0.58
N ALA A 167 -5.74 -9.93 1.07
CA ALA A 167 -5.62 -11.37 0.87
C ALA A 167 -5.77 -12.14 2.17
N LYS A 168 -6.20 -13.41 2.08
CA LYS A 168 -6.34 -14.33 3.20
C LYS A 168 -5.09 -15.20 3.42
N ALA A 169 -4.05 -15.02 2.60
CA ALA A 169 -2.80 -15.75 2.75
C ALA A 169 -2.23 -15.52 4.16
N ALA A 170 -1.85 -16.58 4.85
CA ALA A 170 -1.20 -16.46 6.14
C ALA A 170 0.19 -15.84 6.00
N LEU A 171 0.64 -15.12 7.02
CA LEU A 171 2.03 -14.70 7.08
C LEU A 171 2.95 -15.92 7.07
N PRO A 172 4.08 -15.89 6.30
CA PRO A 172 5.05 -16.97 6.30
C PRO A 172 5.62 -17.24 7.71
N ARG A 173 5.98 -18.49 7.99
CA ARG A 173 6.50 -18.89 9.30
C ARG A 173 7.71 -18.08 9.75
N TRP A 174 8.57 -17.70 8.81
CA TRP A 174 9.75 -16.91 9.12
C TRP A 174 9.43 -15.51 9.67
N VAL A 175 8.22 -14.97 9.44
CA VAL A 175 7.79 -13.69 10.02
C VAL A 175 7.53 -13.83 11.52
N THR A 176 7.03 -14.98 11.96
CA THR A 176 6.54 -15.24 13.33
C THR A 176 7.43 -16.19 14.12
N ASP A 177 8.65 -16.46 13.67
CA ASP A 177 9.61 -17.40 14.31
C ASP A 177 10.33 -16.84 15.54
N GLY A 178 9.92 -15.66 16.02
CA GLY A 178 10.50 -15.00 17.18
C GLY A 178 11.55 -13.93 16.84
N ARG A 179 11.88 -13.75 15.54
CA ARG A 179 12.83 -12.70 15.13
C ARG A 179 12.29 -11.30 15.42
N SER A 180 13.22 -10.36 15.57
CA SER A 180 12.90 -8.93 15.77
C SER A 180 12.94 -8.10 14.48
N GLY A 181 13.24 -8.73 13.34
CA GLY A 181 13.34 -8.09 12.04
C GLY A 181 14.07 -8.96 11.02
N VAL A 182 14.35 -8.39 9.87
CA VAL A 182 15.01 -9.04 8.73
C VAL A 182 16.36 -8.43 8.40
N HIS A 183 16.73 -7.34 9.03
CA HIS A 183 18.01 -6.67 8.87
C HIS A 183 18.82 -6.76 10.16
N ALA A 184 20.06 -7.21 10.02
CA ALA A 184 21.05 -7.31 11.09
C ALA A 184 22.41 -6.80 10.57
N PRO A 185 23.40 -6.53 11.45
CA PRO A 185 24.73 -6.12 11.01
C PRO A 185 25.41 -7.13 10.06
N GLU A 186 25.09 -8.41 10.21
CA GLU A 186 25.64 -9.52 9.43
C GLU A 186 25.04 -9.63 8.03
N GLY A 187 23.86 -9.03 7.81
CA GLY A 187 23.18 -9.09 6.53
C GLY A 187 21.67 -8.97 6.61
N SER A 188 21.01 -9.29 5.51
CA SER A 188 19.57 -9.24 5.37
C SER A 188 19.00 -10.64 5.10
N PHE A 189 17.86 -10.93 5.66
CA PHE A 189 17.19 -12.22 5.56
C PHE A 189 16.83 -12.57 4.10
N SER A 190 17.04 -13.83 3.74
CA SER A 190 16.56 -14.49 2.53
C SER A 190 15.54 -15.56 2.93
N ALA A 191 14.40 -15.60 2.23
CA ALA A 191 13.33 -16.58 2.47
C ALA A 191 13.56 -17.89 1.73
#